data_5ad83d40f803d2678a091b7a9f3a0476
#
_entry.id   5ad83d40f803d2678a091b7a9f3a0476
#
_cell.length_a   1.000
_cell.length_b   1.000
_cell.length_c   1.000
_cell.angle_alpha   90.00
_cell.angle_beta   90.00
_cell.angle_gamma   90.00
#
_symmetry.space_group_name_H-M   'P 1'
#
loop_
_entity.id
_entity.type
_entity.pdbx_description
1 polymer ?
#
loop_
_entity_poly.entity_id
_entity_poly.type
_entity_poly.pdbx_seq_one_letter_code
_entity_poly.pdbx_strand_id
1 'polypeptide(L)'
;MKLKYLIYTITLTGLTACGDFLEPKSQSQYIPKDANALQEMLIGEAYPQQKDTKFLNYQEILADDVEQNQVEGYEFPENDKADMEIFEILYSWQPNMFEIREKLGQQTVNTWENLYEYILGANATLDYIDEVSGTEIEKNYIKAQSYALRAFYYYMLVNQYGLPYNYNKESLGVPLKLDSKMRDDDNILMRRNTVEE
;
A
#
# COMPACT_ATOMS: atom_id res chain seq x y z
N MET A 1 29.41 40.62 44.10
CA MET A 1 28.19 40.79 43.27
C MET A 1 28.32 40.18 41.87
N LYS A 2 29.45 40.27 41.20
CA LYS A 2 29.63 39.80 39.81
C LYS A 2 29.55 38.26 39.62
N LEU A 3 29.94 37.45 40.60
CA LEU A 3 29.94 35.98 40.50
C LEU A 3 28.53 35.39 40.54
N LYS A 4 27.58 35.98 41.25
CA LYS A 4 26.19 35.52 41.29
C LYS A 4 25.48 35.69 39.95
N TYR A 5 25.73 36.75 39.22
CA TYR A 5 25.16 37.00 37.89
C TYR A 5 25.75 36.06 36.82
N LEU A 6 27.02 35.67 36.95
CA LEU A 6 27.68 34.71 36.08
C LEU A 6 27.02 33.33 36.20
N ILE A 7 26.71 32.89 37.43
CA ILE A 7 26.03 31.60 37.67
C ILE A 7 24.60 31.61 37.09
N TYR A 8 23.86 32.70 37.26
CA TYR A 8 22.51 32.82 36.69
C TYR A 8 22.51 32.82 35.16
N THR A 9 23.52 33.39 34.52
CA THR A 9 23.64 33.42 33.04
C THR A 9 23.94 32.02 32.49
N ILE A 10 24.81 31.25 33.16
CA ILE A 10 25.14 29.86 32.76
C ILE A 10 23.97 28.91 32.97
N THR A 11 23.13 29.12 33.97
CA THR A 11 21.94 28.28 34.22
C THR A 11 20.81 28.55 33.20
N LEU A 12 20.71 29.79 32.69
CA LEU A 12 19.65 30.14 31.73
C LEU A 12 19.95 29.68 30.30
N THR A 13 21.22 29.53 29.91
CA THR A 13 21.65 29.06 28.59
C THR A 13 21.61 27.53 28.47
N GLY A 14 21.55 26.78 29.58
CA GLY A 14 21.48 25.32 29.59
C GLY A 14 20.08 24.74 29.33
N LEU A 15 19.03 25.57 29.29
CA LEU A 15 17.65 25.11 29.17
C LEU A 15 17.09 25.11 27.73
N THR A 16 17.87 25.53 26.73
CA THR A 16 17.36 25.61 25.33
C THR A 16 17.82 24.46 24.42
N ALA A 17 18.46 23.42 24.96
CA ALA A 17 19.22 22.46 24.16
C ALA A 17 18.57 21.10 23.93
N CYS A 18 17.27 20.88 24.18
CA CYS A 18 16.68 19.55 24.00
C CYS A 18 15.21 19.59 23.50
N GLY A 19 14.91 20.36 22.47
CA GLY A 19 13.61 20.25 21.80
C GLY A 19 13.40 18.87 21.16
N ASP A 20 14.37 18.39 20.42
CA ASP A 20 14.30 17.11 19.68
C ASP A 20 14.31 15.85 20.57
N PHE A 21 14.78 15.95 21.81
CA PHE A 21 14.84 14.80 22.72
C PHE A 21 13.48 14.44 23.33
N LEU A 22 12.55 15.38 23.35
CA LEU A 22 11.23 15.20 23.97
C LEU A 22 10.11 14.94 22.97
N GLU A 23 10.39 14.88 21.69
CA GLU A 23 9.40 14.40 20.74
C GLU A 23 9.16 12.90 20.96
N PRO A 24 7.92 12.47 21.27
CA PRO A 24 7.59 11.07 21.43
C PRO A 24 7.68 10.35 20.08
N LYS A 25 8.89 9.97 19.69
CA LYS A 25 9.08 9.07 18.56
C LYS A 25 8.66 7.67 19.03
N SER A 26 7.67 7.08 18.40
CA SER A 26 7.34 5.67 18.63
C SER A 26 8.60 4.83 18.46
N GLN A 27 8.99 4.04 19.47
CA GLN A 27 10.19 3.20 19.43
C GLN A 27 10.13 2.11 18.34
N SER A 28 8.96 1.91 17.74
CA SER A 28 8.74 0.99 16.63
C SER A 28 8.81 1.65 15.24
N GLN A 29 9.04 2.96 15.17
CA GLN A 29 9.06 3.66 13.89
C GLN A 29 10.48 3.67 13.32
N TYR A 30 10.71 2.83 12.31
CA TYR A 30 11.94 2.86 11.53
C TYR A 30 11.96 4.10 10.63
N ILE A 31 12.89 5.02 10.90
CA ILE A 31 13.10 6.21 10.07
C ILE A 31 14.36 5.97 9.25
N PRO A 32 14.27 5.86 7.91
CA PRO A 32 15.45 5.70 7.06
C PRO A 32 16.33 6.95 7.15
N LYS A 33 17.67 6.76 7.18
CA LYS A 33 18.63 7.85 7.30
C LYS A 33 19.44 8.10 6.03
N ASP A 34 19.47 7.13 5.14
CA ASP A 34 20.21 7.19 3.89
C ASP A 34 19.40 6.52 2.75
N ALA A 35 19.86 6.76 1.53
CA ALA A 35 19.20 6.27 0.33
C ALA A 35 19.10 4.73 0.28
N ASN A 36 20.11 4.00 0.82
CA ASN A 36 20.07 2.55 0.83
C ASN A 36 18.97 2.02 1.76
N ALA A 37 18.89 2.56 2.99
CA ALA A 37 17.84 2.23 3.94
C ALA A 37 16.43 2.55 3.38
N LEU A 38 16.32 3.65 2.63
CA LEU A 38 15.07 4.03 1.97
C LEU A 38 14.72 3.08 0.81
N GLN A 39 15.71 2.61 0.06
CA GLN A 39 15.51 1.60 -0.98
C GLN A 39 15.05 0.26 -0.38
N GLU A 40 15.63 -0.15 0.75
CA GLU A 40 15.20 -1.36 1.46
C GLU A 40 13.76 -1.24 1.96
N MET A 41 13.37 -0.07 2.49
CA MET A 41 12.00 0.21 2.89
C MET A 41 11.04 0.15 1.69
N LEU A 42 11.40 0.73 0.55
CA LEU A 42 10.59 0.65 -0.67
C LEU A 42 10.37 -0.80 -1.11
N ILE A 43 11.42 -1.61 -1.08
CA ILE A 43 11.34 -3.04 -1.45
C ILE A 43 10.46 -3.82 -0.47
N GLY A 44 10.58 -3.54 0.83
CA GLY A 44 9.82 -4.24 1.85
C GLY A 44 8.34 -3.88 1.87
N GLU A 45 8.00 -2.59 1.66
CA GLU A 45 6.66 -2.06 1.91
C GLU A 45 5.85 -1.81 0.64
N ALA A 46 6.52 -1.63 -0.51
CA ALA A 46 5.83 -1.26 -1.74
C ALA A 46 5.97 -2.27 -2.89
N TYR A 47 6.99 -3.13 -2.87
CA TYR A 47 7.11 -4.17 -3.89
C TYR A 47 6.30 -5.41 -3.52
N PRO A 48 5.59 -6.03 -4.48
CA PRO A 48 4.90 -7.29 -4.24
C PRO A 48 5.91 -8.38 -3.87
N GLN A 49 5.70 -9.04 -2.75
CA GLN A 49 6.54 -10.15 -2.34
C GLN A 49 6.12 -11.44 -3.04
N GLN A 50 7.07 -12.31 -3.39
CA GLN A 50 6.81 -13.57 -4.11
C GLN A 50 5.81 -14.50 -3.39
N LYS A 51 5.68 -14.38 -2.07
CA LYS A 51 4.72 -15.14 -1.26
C LYS A 51 3.48 -14.33 -0.89
N ASP A 52 3.33 -13.17 -1.48
CA ASP A 52 2.26 -12.25 -1.10
C ASP A 52 0.96 -12.65 -1.76
N THR A 53 0.09 -13.27 -1.00
CA THR A 53 -1.29 -13.59 -1.42
C THR A 53 -2.14 -12.34 -1.66
N LYS A 54 -1.62 -11.15 -1.34
CA LYS A 54 -2.28 -9.87 -1.60
C LYS A 54 -2.48 -9.60 -3.10
N PHE A 55 -1.63 -10.18 -3.95
CA PHE A 55 -1.75 -10.20 -5.40
C PHE A 55 -2.38 -11.49 -5.88
N LEU A 56 -3.55 -11.80 -5.40
CA LEU A 56 -4.26 -12.96 -5.93
C LEU A 56 -4.79 -12.67 -7.32
N ASN A 57 -4.40 -13.53 -8.21
CA ASN A 57 -4.75 -13.54 -9.63
C ASN A 57 -6.19 -14.02 -9.86
N TYR A 58 -7.14 -13.70 -8.93
CA TYR A 58 -8.55 -14.06 -9.16
C TYR A 58 -9.09 -13.40 -10.43
N GLN A 59 -8.49 -12.31 -10.86
CA GLN A 59 -8.81 -11.64 -12.12
C GLN A 59 -8.51 -12.53 -13.32
N GLU A 60 -7.46 -13.36 -13.26
CA GLU A 60 -7.14 -14.33 -14.32
C GLU A 60 -8.23 -15.40 -14.41
N ILE A 61 -8.84 -15.77 -13.28
CA ILE A 61 -9.95 -16.72 -13.25
C ILE A 61 -11.23 -16.11 -13.80
N LEU A 62 -11.40 -14.79 -13.69
CA LEU A 62 -12.52 -14.05 -14.26
C LEU A 62 -12.34 -13.73 -15.75
N ALA A 63 -11.17 -13.98 -16.31
CA ALA A 63 -10.89 -13.79 -17.73
C ALA A 63 -11.43 -14.94 -18.57
N ASP A 64 -11.59 -14.71 -19.86
CA ASP A 64 -12.12 -15.67 -20.83
C ASP A 64 -11.05 -16.60 -21.43
N ASP A 65 -9.81 -16.49 -20.99
CA ASP A 65 -8.67 -17.30 -21.42
C ASP A 65 -8.38 -18.50 -20.49
N VAL A 66 -9.23 -18.71 -19.47
CA VAL A 66 -9.14 -19.83 -18.53
C VAL A 66 -10.32 -20.77 -18.75
N GLU A 67 -10.04 -22.06 -18.86
CA GLU A 67 -11.06 -23.10 -18.93
C GLU A 67 -10.80 -24.23 -17.93
N GLN A 68 -11.85 -24.89 -17.48
CA GLN A 68 -11.72 -26.09 -16.66
C GLN A 68 -11.13 -27.24 -17.48
N ASN A 69 -10.08 -27.87 -16.99
CA ASN A 69 -9.53 -29.04 -17.63
C ASN A 69 -10.52 -30.23 -17.55
N GLN A 70 -11.06 -30.60 -18.70
CA GLN A 70 -12.04 -31.70 -18.84
C GLN A 70 -11.34 -32.98 -19.33
N VAL A 71 -10.36 -33.46 -18.60
CA VAL A 71 -9.76 -34.77 -18.93
C VAL A 71 -10.71 -35.87 -18.48
N GLU A 72 -11.24 -36.64 -19.42
CA GLU A 72 -12.15 -37.79 -19.15
C GLU A 72 -11.48 -38.78 -18.19
N GLY A 73 -12.13 -39.09 -17.06
CA GLY A 73 -11.63 -40.00 -16.04
C GLY A 73 -10.65 -39.37 -15.05
N TYR A 74 -10.41 -38.06 -15.11
CA TYR A 74 -9.64 -37.35 -14.09
C TYR A 74 -10.56 -36.93 -12.94
N GLU A 75 -10.27 -37.44 -11.74
CA GLU A 75 -10.92 -36.96 -10.51
C GLU A 75 -9.94 -36.11 -9.72
N PHE A 76 -10.38 -34.93 -9.31
CA PHE A 76 -9.58 -34.09 -8.43
C PHE A 76 -9.33 -34.77 -7.08
N PRO A 77 -8.11 -34.71 -6.55
CA PRO A 77 -7.84 -35.17 -5.19
C PRO A 77 -8.82 -34.52 -4.19
N GLU A 78 -9.20 -35.27 -3.15
CA GLU A 78 -10.19 -34.79 -2.17
C GLU A 78 -9.78 -33.45 -1.53
N ASN A 79 -8.46 -33.25 -1.32
CA ASN A 79 -7.92 -32.01 -0.78
C ASN A 79 -8.07 -30.79 -1.72
N ASP A 80 -8.20 -31.03 -3.02
CA ASP A 80 -8.30 -29.96 -4.03
C ASP A 80 -9.77 -29.62 -4.34
N LYS A 81 -10.72 -30.42 -3.89
CA LYS A 81 -12.16 -30.18 -4.15
C LYS A 81 -12.66 -28.88 -3.55
N ALA A 82 -12.21 -28.51 -2.35
CA ALA A 82 -12.57 -27.24 -1.72
C ALA A 82 -12.03 -26.05 -2.51
N ASP A 83 -10.82 -26.15 -3.04
CA ASP A 83 -10.24 -25.10 -3.88
C ASP A 83 -10.96 -25.01 -5.21
N MET A 84 -11.36 -26.12 -5.79
CA MET A 84 -12.16 -26.17 -7.03
C MET A 84 -13.53 -25.53 -6.86
N GLU A 85 -14.22 -25.74 -5.74
CA GLU A 85 -15.47 -25.08 -5.42
C GLU A 85 -15.32 -23.55 -5.40
N ILE A 86 -14.21 -23.06 -4.84
CA ILE A 86 -13.89 -21.64 -4.81
C ILE A 86 -13.61 -21.09 -6.21
N PHE A 87 -12.86 -21.82 -7.03
CA PHE A 87 -12.60 -21.42 -8.40
C PHE A 87 -13.89 -21.40 -9.24
N GLU A 88 -14.80 -22.35 -9.03
CA GLU A 88 -16.09 -22.38 -9.72
C GLU A 88 -16.94 -21.15 -9.40
N ILE A 89 -16.96 -20.71 -8.14
CA ILE A 89 -17.68 -19.50 -7.72
C ILE A 89 -17.13 -18.25 -8.41
N LEU A 90 -15.80 -18.12 -8.51
CA LEU A 90 -15.16 -17.02 -9.23
C LEU A 90 -15.40 -17.12 -10.74
N TYR A 91 -15.14 -18.27 -11.32
CA TYR A 91 -15.28 -18.54 -12.76
C TYR A 91 -16.70 -18.29 -13.26
N SER A 92 -17.71 -18.62 -12.47
CA SER A 92 -19.12 -18.42 -12.78
C SER A 92 -19.65 -16.99 -12.55
N TRP A 93 -18.78 -16.04 -12.21
CA TRP A 93 -19.11 -14.62 -12.01
C TRP A 93 -20.28 -14.39 -11.03
N GLN A 94 -20.33 -15.16 -9.94
CA GLN A 94 -21.39 -15.00 -8.95
C GLN A 94 -21.37 -13.60 -8.34
N PRO A 95 -22.49 -12.85 -8.31
CA PRO A 95 -22.52 -11.47 -7.78
C PRO A 95 -22.01 -11.32 -6.35
N ASN A 96 -22.14 -12.37 -5.55
CA ASN A 96 -21.72 -12.44 -4.13
C ASN A 96 -20.54 -13.38 -3.91
N MET A 97 -19.67 -13.56 -4.92
CA MET A 97 -18.54 -14.51 -4.87
C MET A 97 -17.63 -14.30 -3.66
N PHE A 98 -17.39 -13.07 -3.24
CA PHE A 98 -16.55 -12.78 -2.09
C PHE A 98 -17.22 -13.14 -0.76
N GLU A 99 -18.52 -12.91 -0.61
CA GLU A 99 -19.27 -13.31 0.58
C GLU A 99 -19.39 -14.84 0.71
N ILE A 100 -19.52 -15.54 -0.42
CA ILE A 100 -19.57 -17.00 -0.43
C ILE A 100 -18.21 -17.56 0.05
N ARG A 101 -17.12 -17.02 -0.47
CA ARG A 101 -15.76 -17.42 -0.05
C ARG A 101 -15.52 -17.22 1.44
N GLU A 102 -15.96 -16.09 1.98
CA GLU A 102 -15.87 -15.81 3.41
C GLU A 102 -16.65 -16.83 4.24
N LYS A 103 -17.87 -17.19 3.82
CA LYS A 103 -18.69 -18.22 4.47
C LYS A 103 -18.06 -19.61 4.42
N LEU A 104 -17.25 -19.90 3.42
CA LEU A 104 -16.49 -21.14 3.29
C LEU A 104 -15.19 -21.12 4.11
N GLY A 105 -14.95 -20.08 4.91
CA GLY A 105 -13.76 -19.95 5.77
C GLY A 105 -12.48 -19.63 4.99
N GLN A 106 -12.62 -19.20 3.73
CA GLN A 106 -11.48 -18.79 2.92
C GLN A 106 -11.18 -17.31 3.14
N GLN A 107 -9.89 -16.97 3.14
CA GLN A 107 -9.50 -15.57 3.20
C GLN A 107 -10.03 -14.82 1.97
N THR A 108 -10.84 -13.81 2.23
CA THR A 108 -11.21 -12.85 1.20
C THR A 108 -10.01 -11.99 0.88
N VAL A 109 -9.67 -11.89 -0.41
CA VAL A 109 -8.63 -10.97 -0.84
C VAL A 109 -9.24 -9.59 -0.92
N ASN A 110 -8.92 -8.75 0.05
CA ASN A 110 -9.28 -7.34 0.01
C ASN A 110 -8.26 -6.58 -0.84
N THR A 111 -8.43 -6.65 -2.18
CA THR A 111 -7.53 -5.96 -3.10
C THR A 111 -7.51 -4.45 -2.91
N TRP A 112 -8.61 -3.86 -2.45
CA TRP A 112 -8.66 -2.44 -2.08
C TRP A 112 -7.65 -2.11 -0.99
N GLU A 113 -7.75 -2.77 0.15
CA GLU A 113 -6.86 -2.57 1.29
C GLU A 113 -5.41 -2.88 0.93
N ASN A 114 -5.17 -4.03 0.32
CA ASN A 114 -3.85 -4.48 -0.05
C ASN A 114 -3.12 -3.52 -1.01
N LEU A 115 -3.81 -3.00 -2.02
CA LEU A 115 -3.20 -2.06 -2.96
C LEU A 115 -2.95 -0.69 -2.32
N TYR A 116 -3.80 -0.25 -1.39
CA TYR A 116 -3.55 0.97 -0.63
C TYR A 116 -2.41 0.83 0.39
N GLU A 117 -2.15 -0.37 0.94
CA GLU A 117 -0.96 -0.62 1.75
C GLU A 117 0.33 -0.44 0.93
N TYR A 118 0.39 -0.98 -0.29
CA TYR A 118 1.54 -0.77 -1.18
C TYR A 118 1.69 0.70 -1.61
N ILE A 119 0.58 1.39 -1.87
CA ILE A 119 0.58 2.83 -2.14
C ILE A 119 1.12 3.60 -0.93
N LEU A 120 0.76 3.20 0.30
CA LEU A 120 1.27 3.81 1.52
C LEU A 120 2.79 3.64 1.63
N GLY A 121 3.34 2.46 1.34
CA GLY A 121 4.78 2.20 1.30
C GLY A 121 5.50 3.08 0.28
N ALA A 122 4.95 3.20 -0.94
CA ALA A 122 5.50 4.07 -1.98
C ALA A 122 5.43 5.56 -1.58
N ASN A 123 4.34 5.99 -0.95
CA ASN A 123 4.19 7.36 -0.47
C ASN A 123 5.16 7.67 0.67
N ALA A 124 5.32 6.75 1.65
CA ALA A 124 6.26 6.91 2.74
C ALA A 124 7.69 7.09 2.21
N THR A 125 8.08 6.32 1.20
CA THR A 125 9.37 6.49 0.55
C THR A 125 9.52 7.87 -0.09
N LEU A 126 8.49 8.37 -0.76
CA LEU A 126 8.49 9.71 -1.38
C LEU A 126 8.53 10.84 -0.33
N ASP A 127 7.89 10.65 0.81
CA ASP A 127 7.86 11.65 1.88
C ASP A 127 9.24 11.82 2.55
N TYR A 128 10.03 10.73 2.67
CA TYR A 128 11.37 10.76 3.28
C TYR A 128 12.52 11.04 2.30
N ILE A 129 12.31 11.00 0.99
CA ILE A 129 13.39 10.99 -0.01
C ILE A 129 14.30 12.23 0.04
N ASP A 130 13.76 13.37 0.39
CA ASP A 130 14.52 14.62 0.45
C ASP A 130 15.26 14.78 1.79
N GLU A 131 14.86 14.05 2.83
CA GLU A 131 15.44 14.10 4.19
C GLU A 131 16.64 13.16 4.38
N VAL A 132 16.76 12.11 3.55
CA VAL A 132 17.84 11.12 3.68
C VAL A 132 19.13 11.57 3.01
N SER A 133 20.27 11.08 3.54
CA SER A 133 21.57 11.24 2.86
C SER A 133 21.69 10.32 1.65
N GLY A 134 22.43 10.76 0.62
CA GLY A 134 22.65 10.01 -0.60
C GLY A 134 22.90 10.92 -1.80
N THR A 135 23.33 10.34 -2.92
CA THR A 135 23.53 11.09 -4.15
C THR A 135 22.19 11.38 -4.83
N GLU A 136 22.14 12.44 -5.64
CA GLU A 136 20.96 12.76 -6.45
C GLU A 136 20.57 11.63 -7.40
N ILE A 137 21.54 10.86 -7.89
CA ILE A 137 21.29 9.72 -8.77
C ILE A 137 20.53 8.62 -8.02
N GLU A 138 20.98 8.24 -6.82
CA GLU A 138 20.31 7.26 -5.97
C GLU A 138 18.91 7.70 -5.60
N LYS A 139 18.76 8.94 -5.14
CA LYS A 139 17.45 9.50 -4.79
C LYS A 139 16.49 9.52 -5.97
N ASN A 140 16.94 9.95 -7.14
CA ASN A 140 16.11 9.99 -8.35
C ASN A 140 15.71 8.58 -8.82
N TYR A 141 16.57 7.59 -8.65
CA TYR A 141 16.26 6.19 -8.95
C TYR A 141 15.14 5.66 -8.01
N ILE A 142 15.22 5.94 -6.73
CA ILE A 142 14.20 5.55 -5.74
C ILE A 142 12.89 6.29 -6.02
N LYS A 143 12.91 7.60 -6.30
CA LYS A 143 11.73 8.38 -6.69
C LYS A 143 11.03 7.77 -7.89
N ALA A 144 11.79 7.41 -8.93
CA ALA A 144 11.23 6.83 -10.16
C ALA A 144 10.52 5.49 -9.88
N GLN A 145 11.13 4.61 -9.08
CA GLN A 145 10.51 3.35 -8.67
C GLN A 145 9.22 3.59 -7.87
N SER A 146 9.25 4.48 -6.88
CA SER A 146 8.09 4.80 -6.04
C SER A 146 6.91 5.35 -6.87
N TYR A 147 7.19 6.25 -7.82
CA TYR A 147 6.16 6.76 -8.73
C TYR A 147 5.62 5.67 -9.66
N ALA A 148 6.47 4.81 -10.18
CA ALA A 148 6.06 3.72 -11.07
C ALA A 148 5.17 2.71 -10.34
N LEU A 149 5.55 2.29 -9.12
CA LEU A 149 4.75 1.39 -8.28
C LEU A 149 3.40 2.02 -7.92
N ARG A 150 3.40 3.27 -7.46
CA ARG A 150 2.17 3.99 -7.13
C ARG A 150 1.22 4.10 -8.33
N ALA A 151 1.74 4.44 -9.50
CA ALA A 151 0.95 4.52 -10.72
C ALA A 151 0.38 3.14 -11.11
N PHE A 152 1.16 2.09 -10.99
CA PHE A 152 0.73 0.72 -11.25
C PHE A 152 -0.41 0.28 -10.32
N TYR A 153 -0.32 0.56 -9.03
CA TYR A 153 -1.38 0.21 -8.07
C TYR A 153 -2.65 1.02 -8.28
N TYR A 154 -2.55 2.29 -8.61
CA TYR A 154 -3.72 3.08 -8.99
C TYR A 154 -4.35 2.60 -10.28
N TYR A 155 -3.55 2.20 -11.26
CA TYR A 155 -4.05 1.58 -12.48
C TYR A 155 -4.86 0.29 -12.17
N MET A 156 -4.36 -0.57 -11.29
CA MET A 156 -5.08 -1.75 -10.85
C MET A 156 -6.38 -1.39 -10.11
N LEU A 157 -6.32 -0.44 -9.18
CA LEU A 157 -7.49 -0.01 -8.41
C LEU A 157 -8.59 0.57 -9.30
N VAL A 158 -8.25 1.48 -10.21
CA VAL A 158 -9.26 2.13 -11.06
C VAL A 158 -9.91 1.14 -12.02
N ASN A 159 -9.18 0.15 -12.52
CA ASN A 159 -9.75 -0.89 -13.38
C ASN A 159 -10.64 -1.88 -12.63
N GLN A 160 -10.44 -2.05 -11.32
CA GLN A 160 -11.30 -2.94 -10.50
C GLN A 160 -12.53 -2.24 -9.95
N TYR A 161 -12.41 -0.96 -9.60
CA TYR A 161 -13.42 -0.24 -8.81
C TYR A 161 -14.03 0.97 -9.52
N GLY A 162 -13.53 1.31 -10.71
CA GLY A 162 -14.06 2.34 -11.60
C GLY A 162 -14.79 1.75 -12.81
N LEU A 163 -15.49 2.59 -13.54
CA LEU A 163 -15.97 2.23 -14.85
C LEU A 163 -14.84 2.30 -15.90
N PRO A 164 -14.92 1.54 -17.00
CA PRO A 164 -13.94 1.66 -18.06
C PRO A 164 -13.82 3.10 -18.58
N TYR A 165 -12.60 3.60 -18.75
CA TYR A 165 -12.32 4.96 -19.18
C TYR A 165 -13.10 5.38 -20.43
N ASN A 166 -13.13 4.52 -21.44
CA ASN A 166 -13.83 4.77 -22.70
C ASN A 166 -15.37 4.75 -22.58
N TYR A 167 -15.89 4.23 -21.47
CA TYR A 167 -17.32 4.18 -21.22
C TYR A 167 -17.80 5.47 -20.53
N ASN A 168 -17.15 5.86 -19.44
CA ASN A 168 -17.44 7.09 -18.72
C ASN A 168 -16.27 7.53 -17.84
N LYS A 169 -15.40 8.38 -18.37
CA LYS A 169 -14.25 8.93 -17.67
C LYS A 169 -14.60 9.88 -16.52
N GLU A 170 -15.77 10.48 -16.54
CA GLU A 170 -16.28 11.38 -15.49
C GLU A 170 -16.88 10.61 -14.29
N SER A 171 -17.02 9.26 -14.41
CA SER A 171 -17.51 8.44 -13.32
C SER A 171 -16.53 8.41 -12.14
N LEU A 172 -17.04 8.06 -10.96
CA LEU A 172 -16.19 7.92 -9.78
C LEU A 172 -15.23 6.74 -9.93
N GLY A 173 -13.95 7.05 -9.87
CA GLY A 173 -12.84 6.11 -9.76
C GLY A 173 -12.51 5.78 -8.30
N VAL A 174 -11.28 6.03 -7.87
CA VAL A 174 -10.78 5.72 -6.53
C VAL A 174 -10.19 6.97 -5.85
N PRO A 175 -10.10 7.03 -4.52
CA PRO A 175 -9.43 8.12 -3.82
C PRO A 175 -7.93 8.17 -4.14
N LEU A 176 -7.40 9.35 -4.45
CA LEU A 176 -5.97 9.56 -4.60
C LEU A 176 -5.34 9.95 -3.26
N LYS A 177 -4.62 9.04 -2.64
CA LYS A 177 -3.79 9.26 -1.45
C LYS A 177 -2.34 9.42 -1.89
N LEU A 178 -1.81 10.65 -1.82
CA LEU A 178 -0.51 11.01 -2.38
C LEU A 178 0.60 11.24 -1.33
N ASP A 179 0.29 11.02 -0.06
CA ASP A 179 1.20 11.12 1.09
C ASP A 179 1.00 9.93 2.03
N SER A 180 1.95 9.70 2.95
CA SER A 180 1.85 8.63 3.95
C SER A 180 1.19 9.07 5.25
N LYS A 181 0.79 10.33 5.38
CA LYS A 181 0.29 10.90 6.64
C LYS A 181 -1.02 10.24 7.03
N MET A 182 -1.07 9.73 8.26
CA MET A 182 -2.32 9.36 8.89
C MET A 182 -3.12 10.64 9.18
N ARG A 183 -4.42 10.59 8.95
CA ARG A 183 -5.32 11.70 9.32
C ARG A 183 -5.96 11.33 10.63
N ASP A 184 -5.77 12.17 11.63
CA ASP A 184 -6.30 11.97 13.00
C ASP A 184 -7.82 12.17 13.10
N ASP A 185 -8.47 12.57 12.00
CA ASP A 185 -9.91 12.81 11.97
C ASP A 185 -10.62 11.65 11.28
N ASP A 186 -11.12 10.73 12.07
CA ASP A 186 -11.92 9.56 11.64
C ASP A 186 -13.18 9.91 10.85
N ASN A 187 -13.53 11.20 10.80
CA ASN A 187 -14.70 11.70 10.06
C ASN A 187 -14.36 12.23 8.66
N ILE A 188 -13.08 12.28 8.28
CA ILE A 188 -12.72 12.72 6.93
C ILE A 188 -12.82 11.54 5.97
N LEU A 189 -13.97 11.41 5.35
CA LEU A 189 -14.12 10.53 4.19
C LEU A 189 -13.31 11.10 3.01
N MET A 190 -12.39 10.30 2.48
CA MET A 190 -11.68 10.69 1.27
C MET A 190 -12.62 10.72 0.08
N ARG A 191 -12.58 11.81 -0.67
CA ARG A 191 -13.33 11.94 -1.93
C ARG A 191 -12.82 10.89 -2.93
N ARG A 192 -13.72 10.21 -3.60
CA ARG A 192 -13.35 9.45 -4.81
C ARG A 192 -13.08 10.44 -5.94
N ASN A 193 -11.95 10.28 -6.58
CA ASN A 193 -11.60 11.01 -7.78
C ASN A 193 -12.36 10.46 -8.98
N THR A 194 -12.39 11.18 -10.09
CA THR A 194 -12.94 10.64 -11.34
C THR A 194 -11.97 9.63 -11.95
N VAL A 195 -12.45 8.83 -12.92
CA VAL A 195 -11.59 7.91 -13.66
C VAL A 195 -10.56 8.67 -14.50
N GLU A 196 -10.87 9.91 -14.93
CA GLU A 196 -9.97 10.77 -15.70
C GLU A 196 -8.84 11.38 -14.86
N GLU A 197 -9.08 11.70 -13.59
CA GLU A 197 -8.06 12.22 -12.65
C GLU A 197 -7.00 11.17 -12.32
#